data_731738b5822a108e1f9de299323f4370
#
_entry.id   731738b5822a108e1f9de299323f4370
#
_cell.length_a   1.000
_cell.length_b   1.000
_cell.length_c   1.000
_cell.angle_alpha   90.00
_cell.angle_beta   90.00
_cell.angle_gamma   90.00
#
_symmetry.space_group_name_H-M   'P 1'
#
loop_
_entity.id
_entity.type
_entity.pdbx_description
1 polymer ?
#
loop_
_entity_poly.entity_id
_entity_poly.type
_entity_poly.pdbx_seq_one_letter_code
_entity_poly.pdbx_strand_id
1 'polypeptide(L)'
;PRNAFAFKWADEIRETTLREIEWSPSRTGLINPIAVFDPVELEGTTVSRASVHNVSIVKELQLGIGDTIQVYKANMIIPQIAENLTRSSNLEIPHICPVCGEEARVIQENEVESLYCMNPDCVAKKIKAFTLFVSRDAMNIDGLSEATLEKFIAKGFIHDFGDIFEIAKHREEIVTMEGFGEKSYDNLIASIDKAKETTLAKVIYSLGISNIGLSNARVICRH
;
A
#
# COMPACT_ATOMS: atom_id res chain seq x y z
N PRO A 1 -27.41 -21.28 -1.12
CA PRO A 1 -28.25 -22.34 -0.59
C PRO A 1 -28.43 -22.19 0.91
N ARG A 2 -29.66 -22.33 1.44
CA ARG A 2 -29.95 -22.19 2.87
C ARG A 2 -29.38 -23.34 3.73
N ASN A 3 -28.91 -24.41 3.11
CA ASN A 3 -28.41 -25.63 3.77
C ASN A 3 -26.96 -25.95 3.36
N ALA A 4 -26.10 -24.93 3.30
CA ALA A 4 -24.68 -25.10 3.05
C ALA A 4 -23.88 -24.92 4.34
N PHE A 5 -22.94 -25.82 4.61
CA PHE A 5 -21.97 -25.72 5.69
C PHE A 5 -20.60 -25.47 5.09
N ALA A 6 -19.89 -24.48 5.62
CA ALA A 6 -18.48 -24.29 5.33
C ALA A 6 -17.66 -25.10 6.32
N PHE A 7 -16.87 -26.05 5.87
CA PHE A 7 -15.87 -26.73 6.68
C PHE A 7 -14.58 -25.91 6.64
N LYS A 8 -14.07 -25.56 7.81
CA LYS A 8 -12.79 -24.86 7.97
C LYS A 8 -11.85 -25.72 8.79
N TRP A 9 -10.65 -25.94 8.29
CA TRP A 9 -9.57 -26.52 9.08
C TRP A 9 -9.11 -25.53 10.15
N ALA A 10 -8.54 -26.03 11.23
CA ALA A 10 -7.86 -25.18 12.20
C ALA A 10 -6.64 -24.54 11.50
N ASP A 11 -6.45 -23.24 11.74
CA ASP A 11 -5.30 -22.52 11.21
C ASP A 11 -3.99 -23.10 11.78
N GLU A 12 -2.98 -23.22 10.93
CA GLU A 12 -1.63 -23.54 11.38
C GLU A 12 -1.05 -22.32 12.11
N ILE A 13 -0.64 -22.50 13.38
CA ILE A 13 -0.07 -21.44 14.21
C ILE A 13 1.42 -21.72 14.43
N ARG A 14 2.26 -20.71 14.32
CA ARG A 14 3.70 -20.77 14.62
C ARG A 14 4.10 -19.64 15.56
N GLU A 15 5.04 -19.94 16.46
CA GLU A 15 5.67 -18.96 17.32
C GLU A 15 6.90 -18.36 16.64
N THR A 16 7.09 -17.06 16.81
CA THR A 16 8.23 -16.34 16.28
C THR A 16 8.53 -15.11 17.15
N THR A 17 9.66 -14.45 16.89
CA THR A 17 10.06 -13.24 17.62
C THR A 17 9.80 -11.99 16.80
N LEU A 18 9.07 -11.03 17.36
CA LEU A 18 8.86 -9.71 16.76
C LEU A 18 10.16 -8.91 16.74
N ARG A 19 10.63 -8.52 15.56
CA ARG A 19 11.90 -7.80 15.38
C ARG A 19 11.70 -6.31 15.19
N GLU A 20 10.63 -5.92 14.47
CA GLU A 20 10.36 -4.53 14.12
C GLU A 20 8.90 -4.33 13.84
N ILE A 21 8.40 -3.09 14.00
CA ILE A 21 7.17 -2.61 13.38
C ILE A 21 7.55 -1.56 12.34
N GLU A 22 7.34 -1.88 11.08
CA GLU A 22 7.46 -0.93 9.98
C GLU A 22 6.17 -0.11 9.86
N TRP A 23 6.32 1.21 9.73
CA TRP A 23 5.21 2.14 9.58
C TRP A 23 5.17 2.65 8.14
N SER A 24 4.18 2.22 7.37
CA SER A 24 4.09 2.50 5.93
C SER A 24 2.91 3.42 5.59
N PRO A 25 3.17 4.66 5.13
CA PRO A 25 2.09 5.57 4.76
C PRO A 25 1.43 5.16 3.43
N SER A 26 0.10 5.26 3.41
CA SER A 26 -0.75 5.09 2.24
C SER A 26 -0.98 6.41 1.49
N ARG A 27 -1.65 6.35 0.35
CA ARG A 27 -2.05 7.54 -0.43
C ARG A 27 -2.95 8.52 0.33
N THR A 28 -3.74 8.04 1.28
CA THR A 28 -4.61 8.87 2.13
C THR A 28 -3.89 9.46 3.34
N GLY A 29 -2.63 9.06 3.56
CA GLY A 29 -1.85 9.44 4.72
C GLY A 29 -1.97 8.48 5.90
N LEU A 30 -2.88 7.50 5.85
CA LEU A 30 -2.94 6.43 6.84
C LEU A 30 -1.61 5.69 6.88
N ILE A 31 -0.98 5.64 8.05
CA ILE A 31 0.30 4.94 8.28
C ILE A 31 -0.02 3.58 8.89
N ASN A 32 0.19 2.53 8.11
CA ASN A 32 -0.13 1.17 8.51
C ASN A 32 1.05 0.52 9.24
N PRO A 33 0.84 -0.07 10.42
CA PRO A 33 1.84 -0.89 11.09
C PRO A 33 1.95 -2.28 10.44
N ILE A 34 3.17 -2.70 10.17
CA ILE A 34 3.51 -4.02 9.64
C ILE A 34 4.52 -4.67 10.57
N ALA A 35 4.15 -5.78 11.17
CA ALA A 35 5.06 -6.56 12.01
C ALA A 35 6.08 -7.29 11.14
N VAL A 36 7.35 -7.14 11.46
CA VAL A 36 8.48 -7.89 10.91
C VAL A 36 9.00 -8.81 12.00
N PHE A 37 9.11 -10.09 11.70
CA PHE A 37 9.49 -11.12 12.67
C PHE A 37 10.43 -12.16 12.04
N ASP A 38 11.03 -12.99 12.87
CA ASP A 38 11.90 -14.06 12.39
C ASP A 38 11.12 -14.97 11.43
N PRO A 39 11.71 -15.35 10.29
CA PRO A 39 11.01 -16.15 9.29
C PRO A 39 10.51 -17.49 9.86
N VAL A 40 9.27 -17.83 9.56
CA VAL A 40 8.64 -19.11 9.92
C VAL A 40 7.92 -19.74 8.73
N GLU A 41 7.91 -21.08 8.69
CA GLU A 41 7.13 -21.82 7.71
C GLU A 41 5.66 -21.89 8.14
N LEU A 42 4.76 -21.43 7.26
CA LEU A 42 3.31 -21.46 7.45
C LEU A 42 2.65 -21.86 6.13
N GLU A 43 1.83 -22.89 6.16
CA GLU A 43 1.07 -23.37 4.99
C GLU A 43 1.98 -23.52 3.74
N GLY A 44 3.16 -24.14 3.95
CA GLY A 44 4.11 -24.45 2.87
C GLY A 44 4.86 -23.24 2.28
N THR A 45 4.83 -22.09 2.90
CA THR A 45 5.63 -20.92 2.52
C THR A 45 6.26 -20.24 3.71
N THR A 46 7.44 -19.66 3.50
CA THR A 46 8.13 -18.86 4.52
C THR A 46 7.50 -17.47 4.61
N VAL A 47 7.10 -17.05 5.81
CA VAL A 47 6.57 -15.73 6.11
C VAL A 47 7.42 -15.05 7.18
N SER A 48 7.59 -13.73 7.06
CA SER A 48 8.34 -12.88 8.00
C SER A 48 7.68 -11.54 8.26
N ARG A 49 6.48 -11.33 7.71
CA ARG A 49 5.75 -10.05 7.79
C ARG A 49 4.26 -10.31 7.94
N ALA A 50 3.60 -9.50 8.76
CA ALA A 50 2.14 -9.53 8.93
C ALA A 50 1.58 -8.11 9.13
N SER A 51 0.40 -7.83 8.57
CA SER A 51 -0.30 -6.58 8.86
C SER A 51 -0.80 -6.55 10.29
N VAL A 52 -0.63 -5.41 10.97
CA VAL A 52 -1.21 -5.14 12.29
C VAL A 52 -2.41 -4.20 12.20
N HIS A 53 -2.79 -3.82 10.99
CA HIS A 53 -3.96 -3.04 10.61
C HIS A 53 -3.94 -1.59 11.12
N ASN A 54 -3.89 -1.35 12.44
CA ASN A 54 -4.00 -0.02 13.05
C ASN A 54 -3.37 0.03 14.46
N VAL A 55 -3.35 1.23 15.05
CA VAL A 55 -2.77 1.48 16.38
C VAL A 55 -3.56 0.77 17.49
N SER A 56 -4.90 0.65 17.37
CA SER A 56 -5.70 -0.08 18.37
C SER A 56 -5.22 -1.52 18.52
N ILE A 57 -4.98 -2.23 17.42
CA ILE A 57 -4.48 -3.62 17.44
C ILE A 57 -3.07 -3.70 18.02
N VAL A 58 -2.18 -2.73 17.74
CA VAL A 58 -0.85 -2.67 18.39
C VAL A 58 -0.98 -2.61 19.91
N LYS A 59 -1.90 -1.76 20.41
CA LYS A 59 -2.16 -1.58 21.84
C LYS A 59 -2.86 -2.80 22.45
N GLU A 60 -3.86 -3.36 21.79
CA GLU A 60 -4.61 -4.53 22.22
C GLU A 60 -3.70 -5.75 22.39
N LEU A 61 -2.85 -6.00 21.42
CA LEU A 61 -1.84 -7.06 21.48
C LEU A 61 -0.66 -6.73 22.40
N GLN A 62 -0.59 -5.50 22.95
CA GLN A 62 0.52 -5.04 23.79
C GLN A 62 1.90 -5.33 23.17
N LEU A 63 2.04 -5.05 21.87
CA LEU A 63 3.24 -5.40 21.11
C LEU A 63 4.48 -4.68 21.63
N GLY A 64 5.59 -5.39 21.59
CA GLY A 64 6.92 -4.85 21.87
C GLY A 64 7.99 -5.59 21.10
N ILE A 65 9.08 -4.89 20.81
CA ILE A 65 10.20 -5.48 20.09
C ILE A 65 10.87 -6.53 20.99
N GLY A 66 11.10 -7.72 20.42
CA GLY A 66 11.61 -8.89 21.11
C GLY A 66 10.53 -9.81 21.68
N ASP A 67 9.24 -9.45 21.58
CA ASP A 67 8.14 -10.29 22.03
C ASP A 67 8.06 -11.61 21.25
N THR A 68 7.66 -12.67 21.94
CA THR A 68 7.24 -13.93 21.31
C THR A 68 5.78 -13.80 20.88
N ILE A 69 5.54 -13.86 19.59
CA ILE A 69 4.21 -13.76 18.99
C ILE A 69 3.82 -15.07 18.30
N GLN A 70 2.53 -15.33 18.25
CA GLN A 70 1.94 -16.40 17.45
C GLN A 70 1.40 -15.83 16.15
N VAL A 71 1.75 -16.44 15.03
CA VAL A 71 1.33 -16.01 13.69
C VAL A 71 0.62 -17.15 12.94
N TYR A 72 -0.32 -16.78 12.09
CA TYR A 72 -1.09 -17.69 11.25
C TYR A 72 -1.40 -17.03 9.90
N LYS A 73 -1.95 -17.77 8.96
CA LYS A 73 -2.46 -17.23 7.69
C LYS A 73 -3.97 -17.22 7.65
N ALA A 74 -4.57 -16.04 7.75
CA ALA A 74 -6.01 -15.89 7.51
C ALA A 74 -6.35 -16.34 6.07
N ASN A 75 -7.34 -17.24 5.96
CA ASN A 75 -7.74 -17.86 4.68
C ASN A 75 -6.58 -18.55 3.94
N MET A 76 -5.58 -19.08 4.66
CA MET A 76 -4.39 -19.73 4.12
C MET A 76 -3.49 -18.84 3.23
N ILE A 77 -3.72 -17.52 3.23
CA ILE A 77 -3.05 -16.56 2.34
C ILE A 77 -2.39 -15.42 3.10
N ILE A 78 -3.13 -14.75 4.00
CA ILE A 78 -2.72 -13.47 4.58
C ILE A 78 -2.14 -13.66 5.98
N PRO A 79 -0.81 -13.43 6.19
CA PRO A 79 -0.20 -13.53 7.51
C PRO A 79 -0.80 -12.52 8.49
N GLN A 80 -1.12 -12.97 9.69
CA GLN A 80 -1.64 -12.17 10.81
C GLN A 80 -1.06 -12.64 12.13
N ILE A 81 -1.05 -11.75 13.13
CA ILE A 81 -0.71 -12.09 14.51
C ILE A 81 -1.98 -12.64 15.19
N ALA A 82 -1.90 -13.86 15.72
CA ALA A 82 -2.97 -14.46 16.49
C ALA A 82 -2.94 -13.98 17.95
N GLU A 83 -1.74 -13.98 18.55
CA GLU A 83 -1.54 -13.61 19.96
C GLU A 83 -0.10 -13.12 20.18
N ASN A 84 0.07 -12.25 21.18
CA ASN A 84 1.37 -11.90 21.74
C ASN A 84 1.52 -12.57 23.14
N LEU A 85 2.44 -13.51 23.25
CA LEU A 85 2.64 -14.28 24.47
C LEU A 85 3.41 -13.51 25.53
N THR A 86 4.30 -12.59 25.13
CA THR A 86 5.14 -11.82 26.07
C THR A 86 4.45 -10.57 26.58
N ARG A 87 3.78 -9.82 25.72
CA ARG A 87 3.02 -8.60 26.04
C ARG A 87 3.87 -7.54 26.73
N SER A 88 5.08 -7.26 26.22
CA SER A 88 5.99 -6.29 26.84
C SER A 88 5.52 -4.83 26.72
N SER A 89 4.67 -4.53 25.72
CA SER A 89 4.11 -3.18 25.50
C SER A 89 5.15 -2.08 25.41
N ASN A 90 6.36 -2.39 24.91
CA ASN A 90 7.47 -1.44 24.83
C ASN A 90 7.54 -0.71 23.48
N LEU A 91 6.56 -0.89 22.60
CA LEU A 91 6.51 -0.25 21.29
C LEU A 91 6.03 1.21 21.40
N GLU A 92 6.84 2.13 20.89
CA GLU A 92 6.47 3.53 20.78
C GLU A 92 5.76 3.78 19.44
N ILE A 93 4.61 4.50 19.49
CA ILE A 93 3.89 4.94 18.29
C ILE A 93 4.60 6.20 17.75
N PRO A 94 4.98 6.23 16.46
CA PRO A 94 5.69 7.38 15.90
C PRO A 94 4.85 8.67 15.97
N HIS A 95 5.52 9.80 16.23
CA HIS A 95 4.95 11.15 16.17
C HIS A 95 5.32 11.89 14.89
N ILE A 96 6.19 11.28 14.07
CA ILE A 96 6.62 11.81 12.77
C ILE A 96 6.39 10.76 11.68
N CYS A 97 6.09 11.23 10.48
CA CYS A 97 5.96 10.36 9.32
C CYS A 97 7.35 9.80 8.93
N PRO A 98 7.49 8.48 8.79
CA PRO A 98 8.80 7.86 8.48
C PRO A 98 9.33 8.21 7.10
N VAL A 99 8.50 8.80 6.22
CA VAL A 99 8.89 9.14 4.84
C VAL A 99 9.20 10.61 4.67
N CYS A 100 8.31 11.51 5.12
CA CYS A 100 8.52 12.95 4.93
C CYS A 100 9.09 13.68 6.16
N GLY A 101 9.19 13.02 7.32
CA GLY A 101 9.69 13.62 8.55
C GLY A 101 8.75 14.63 9.23
N GLU A 102 7.59 14.91 8.63
CA GLU A 102 6.60 15.82 9.18
C GLU A 102 5.69 15.13 10.20
N GLU A 103 4.87 15.92 10.87
CA GLU A 103 3.99 15.46 11.93
C GLU A 103 3.12 14.27 11.52
N ALA A 104 3.05 13.25 12.39
CA ALA A 104 2.08 12.16 12.34
C ALA A 104 1.23 12.17 13.61
N ARG A 105 -0.08 11.97 13.47
CA ARG A 105 -1.04 11.97 14.58
C ARG A 105 -1.87 10.71 14.63
N VAL A 106 -2.12 10.23 15.84
CA VAL A 106 -3.14 9.21 16.06
C VAL A 106 -4.51 9.89 16.04
N ILE A 107 -5.37 9.42 15.14
CA ILE A 107 -6.75 9.88 15.00
C ILE A 107 -7.65 8.73 15.40
N GLN A 108 -8.64 9.02 16.24
CA GLN A 108 -9.67 8.06 16.65
C GLN A 108 -10.93 8.29 15.82
N GLU A 109 -11.34 7.27 15.10
CA GLU A 109 -12.62 7.24 14.38
C GLU A 109 -13.43 6.05 14.90
N ASN A 110 -14.61 6.34 15.47
CA ASN A 110 -15.38 5.37 16.25
C ASN A 110 -14.53 4.80 17.41
N GLU A 111 -14.27 3.52 17.45
CA GLU A 111 -13.45 2.88 18.49
C GLU A 111 -12.04 2.50 17.97
N VAL A 112 -11.67 2.93 16.77
CA VAL A 112 -10.42 2.57 16.13
C VAL A 112 -9.45 3.75 16.11
N GLU A 113 -8.27 3.57 16.67
CA GLU A 113 -7.15 4.50 16.57
C GLU A 113 -6.26 4.14 15.39
N SER A 114 -5.97 5.11 14.56
CA SER A 114 -5.09 4.98 13.39
C SER A 114 -4.09 6.12 13.32
N LEU A 115 -2.89 5.85 12.83
CA LEU A 115 -1.84 6.86 12.67
C LEU A 115 -1.93 7.49 11.28
N TYR A 116 -1.87 8.81 11.20
CA TYR A 116 -1.92 9.56 9.94
C TYR A 116 -0.76 10.54 9.80
N CYS A 117 -0.16 10.59 8.62
CA CYS A 117 0.71 11.68 8.22
C CYS A 117 -0.11 12.93 7.95
N MET A 118 0.20 14.03 8.62
CA MET A 118 -0.55 15.29 8.51
C MET A 118 -0.09 16.15 7.32
N ASN A 119 1.07 15.87 6.73
CA ASN A 119 1.58 16.62 5.59
C ASN A 119 0.79 16.29 4.31
N PRO A 120 0.06 17.25 3.69
CA PRO A 120 -0.66 17.05 2.43
C PRO A 120 0.30 16.73 1.27
N ASP A 121 1.52 17.26 1.32
CA ASP A 121 2.53 17.16 0.26
C ASP A 121 3.51 15.98 0.49
N CYS A 122 3.16 15.05 1.36
CA CYS A 122 4.00 13.88 1.63
C CYS A 122 4.25 13.09 0.34
N VAL A 123 5.55 12.89 0.02
CA VAL A 123 5.97 12.18 -1.19
C VAL A 123 5.40 10.76 -1.28
N ALA A 124 5.24 10.08 -0.14
CA ALA A 124 4.62 8.75 -0.10
C ALA A 124 3.15 8.79 -0.55
N LYS A 125 2.38 9.79 -0.10
CA LYS A 125 0.98 9.98 -0.56
C LYS A 125 0.95 10.19 -2.07
N LYS A 126 1.85 11.02 -2.58
CA LYS A 126 1.96 11.33 -4.02
C LYS A 126 2.29 10.07 -4.82
N ILE A 127 3.33 9.34 -4.44
CA ILE A 127 3.73 8.09 -5.11
C ILE A 127 2.57 7.08 -5.13
N LYS A 128 1.89 6.87 -3.99
CA LYS A 128 0.75 5.95 -3.90
C LYS A 128 -0.46 6.41 -4.71
N ALA A 129 -0.68 7.72 -4.83
CA ALA A 129 -1.72 8.26 -5.72
C ALA A 129 -1.40 7.97 -7.20
N PHE A 130 -0.17 8.18 -7.63
CA PHE A 130 0.27 7.83 -8.98
C PHE A 130 0.21 6.31 -9.23
N THR A 131 0.61 5.49 -8.26
CA THR A 131 0.52 4.02 -8.36
C THR A 131 -0.93 3.56 -8.58
N LEU A 132 -1.90 4.16 -7.88
CA LEU A 132 -3.31 3.90 -8.13
C LEU A 132 -3.69 4.35 -9.54
N PHE A 133 -3.31 5.58 -9.93
CA PHE A 133 -3.67 6.18 -11.22
C PHE A 133 -3.26 5.29 -12.39
N VAL A 134 -2.03 4.76 -12.38
CA VAL A 134 -1.50 3.91 -13.46
C VAL A 134 -1.95 2.44 -13.36
N SER A 135 -2.57 2.04 -12.27
CA SER A 135 -2.92 0.63 -12.02
C SER A 135 -3.85 0.05 -13.08
N ARG A 136 -3.86 -1.29 -13.18
CA ARG A 136 -4.66 -2.06 -14.16
C ARG A 136 -6.14 -1.73 -14.14
N ASP A 137 -6.72 -1.53 -12.95
CA ASP A 137 -8.15 -1.25 -12.77
C ASP A 137 -8.50 0.24 -12.98
N ALA A 138 -7.50 1.11 -13.04
CA ALA A 138 -7.59 2.54 -13.31
C ALA A 138 -7.23 2.84 -14.77
N MET A 139 -6.17 3.63 -15.01
CA MET A 139 -5.75 4.02 -16.36
C MET A 139 -5.03 2.90 -17.12
N ASN A 140 -4.59 1.84 -16.43
CA ASN A 140 -3.90 0.67 -17.00
C ASN A 140 -2.68 1.03 -17.85
N ILE A 141 -1.75 1.78 -17.24
CA ILE A 141 -0.51 2.20 -17.88
C ILE A 141 0.63 1.28 -17.42
N ASP A 142 1.13 0.46 -18.34
CA ASP A 142 2.26 -0.41 -18.10
C ASP A 142 3.58 0.37 -18.19
N GLY A 143 4.62 -0.10 -17.47
CA GLY A 143 5.95 0.49 -17.49
C GLY A 143 6.21 1.56 -16.42
N LEU A 144 5.19 1.94 -15.64
CA LEU A 144 5.29 2.85 -14.50
C LEU A 144 5.15 2.09 -13.17
N SER A 145 6.17 1.32 -12.80
CA SER A 145 6.27 0.73 -11.47
C SER A 145 6.40 1.82 -10.39
N GLU A 146 6.14 1.49 -9.12
CA GLU A 146 6.33 2.42 -7.99
C GLU A 146 7.75 3.03 -8.00
N ALA A 147 8.78 2.20 -8.18
CA ALA A 147 10.17 2.66 -8.27
C ALA A 147 10.43 3.59 -9.49
N THR A 148 9.75 3.36 -10.60
CA THR A 148 9.83 4.25 -11.78
C THR A 148 9.17 5.58 -11.50
N LEU A 149 7.98 5.56 -10.88
CA LEU A 149 7.25 6.77 -10.47
C LEU A 149 8.07 7.61 -9.48
N GLU A 150 8.71 6.98 -8.50
CA GLU A 150 9.64 7.66 -7.57
C GLU A 150 10.76 8.39 -8.32
N LYS A 151 11.42 7.71 -9.28
CA LYS A 151 12.47 8.31 -10.10
C LYS A 151 11.95 9.49 -10.93
N PHE A 152 10.75 9.36 -11.51
CA PHE A 152 10.15 10.42 -12.35
C PHE A 152 9.71 11.62 -11.52
N ILE A 153 9.17 11.42 -10.33
CA ILE A 153 8.83 12.49 -9.39
C ILE A 153 10.11 13.19 -8.92
N ALA A 154 11.13 12.44 -8.51
CA ALA A 154 12.40 12.99 -8.04
C ALA A 154 13.14 13.82 -9.11
N LYS A 155 13.01 13.44 -10.39
CA LYS A 155 13.56 14.19 -11.53
C LYS A 155 12.68 15.36 -11.99
N GLY A 156 11.47 15.50 -11.42
CA GLY A 156 10.55 16.56 -11.81
C GLY A 156 9.87 16.32 -13.17
N PHE A 157 9.86 15.09 -13.66
CA PHE A 157 9.18 14.77 -14.92
C PHE A 157 7.65 14.73 -14.75
N ILE A 158 7.17 14.39 -13.56
CA ILE A 158 5.75 14.33 -13.21
C ILE A 158 5.49 15.04 -11.88
N HIS A 159 4.55 15.98 -11.89
CA HIS A 159 4.05 16.71 -10.72
C HIS A 159 2.58 16.41 -10.46
N ASP A 160 1.80 16.22 -11.53
CA ASP A 160 0.39 15.83 -11.50
C ASP A 160 0.10 14.69 -12.50
N PHE A 161 -1.14 14.22 -12.50
CA PHE A 161 -1.53 13.09 -13.37
C PHE A 161 -1.49 13.44 -14.87
N GLY A 162 -1.67 14.70 -15.21
CA GLY A 162 -1.60 15.17 -16.60
C GLY A 162 -0.21 15.02 -17.20
N ASP A 163 0.83 15.24 -16.40
CA ASP A 163 2.22 15.15 -16.83
C ASP A 163 2.59 13.76 -17.38
N ILE A 164 1.89 12.70 -16.92
CA ILE A 164 2.10 11.34 -17.46
C ILE A 164 1.84 11.30 -18.96
N PHE A 165 0.82 12.01 -19.43
CA PHE A 165 0.46 12.06 -20.86
C PHE A 165 1.39 12.96 -21.69
N GLU A 166 2.21 13.77 -21.02
CA GLU A 166 3.21 14.63 -21.64
C GLU A 166 4.66 14.12 -21.45
N ILE A 167 4.83 12.90 -20.92
CA ILE A 167 6.15 12.35 -20.57
C ILE A 167 7.11 12.29 -21.77
N ALA A 168 6.59 12.30 -22.99
CA ALA A 168 7.37 12.31 -24.23
C ALA A 168 8.35 13.50 -24.34
N LYS A 169 8.06 14.62 -23.66
CA LYS A 169 8.96 15.79 -23.60
C LYS A 169 10.31 15.50 -22.91
N HIS A 170 10.35 14.42 -22.09
CA HIS A 170 11.55 14.00 -21.35
C HIS A 170 12.26 12.78 -21.96
N ARG A 171 11.97 12.46 -23.24
CA ARG A 171 12.50 11.26 -23.92
C ARG A 171 14.01 11.08 -23.75
N GLU A 172 14.78 12.11 -24.04
CA GLU A 172 16.26 12.06 -24.04
C GLU A 172 16.82 11.67 -22.67
N GLU A 173 16.20 12.15 -21.60
CA GLU A 173 16.60 11.83 -20.24
C GLU A 173 16.13 10.42 -19.83
N ILE A 174 14.89 10.05 -20.18
CA ILE A 174 14.30 8.76 -19.78
C ILE A 174 15.05 7.58 -20.39
N VAL A 175 15.38 7.64 -21.68
CA VAL A 175 16.07 6.53 -22.38
C VAL A 175 17.48 6.27 -21.85
N THR A 176 18.09 7.25 -21.17
CA THR A 176 19.42 7.14 -20.55
C THR A 176 19.37 6.74 -19.07
N MET A 177 18.17 6.64 -18.49
CA MET A 177 18.02 6.23 -17.08
C MET A 177 18.34 4.76 -16.88
N GLU A 178 18.95 4.44 -15.72
CA GLU A 178 19.14 3.06 -15.30
C GLU A 178 17.82 2.28 -15.22
N GLY A 179 17.75 1.16 -15.92
CA GLY A 179 16.56 0.32 -16.03
C GLY A 179 15.59 0.75 -17.14
N PHE A 180 15.89 1.81 -17.87
CA PHE A 180 15.21 2.25 -19.08
C PHE A 180 16.14 2.17 -20.31
N GLY A 181 15.53 1.95 -21.46
CA GLY A 181 16.16 2.01 -22.76
C GLY A 181 15.09 2.32 -23.81
N GLU A 182 15.47 2.48 -25.06
CA GLU A 182 14.55 2.81 -26.17
C GLU A 182 13.30 1.93 -26.17
N LYS A 183 13.46 0.60 -26.08
CA LYS A 183 12.35 -0.34 -26.10
C LYS A 183 11.39 -0.15 -24.91
N SER A 184 11.92 0.10 -23.71
CA SER A 184 11.09 0.32 -22.52
C SER A 184 10.33 1.65 -22.63
N TYR A 185 10.98 2.66 -23.19
CA TYR A 185 10.36 3.94 -23.46
C TYR A 185 9.23 3.81 -24.50
N ASP A 186 9.49 3.17 -25.63
CA ASP A 186 8.48 2.97 -26.69
C ASP A 186 7.25 2.20 -26.18
N ASN A 187 7.46 1.16 -25.37
CA ASN A 187 6.37 0.42 -24.72
C ASN A 187 5.58 1.31 -23.76
N LEU A 188 6.25 2.16 -22.98
CA LEU A 188 5.58 3.10 -22.08
C LEU A 188 4.71 4.10 -22.86
N ILE A 189 5.23 4.71 -23.92
CA ILE A 189 4.47 5.64 -24.76
C ILE A 189 3.25 4.96 -25.39
N ALA A 190 3.42 3.76 -25.94
CA ALA A 190 2.32 2.99 -26.51
C ALA A 190 1.23 2.68 -25.45
N SER A 191 1.65 2.38 -24.22
CA SER A 191 0.70 2.12 -23.11
C SER A 191 -0.04 3.41 -22.70
N ILE A 192 0.64 4.55 -22.63
CA ILE A 192 0.03 5.85 -22.34
C ILE A 192 -0.97 6.25 -23.43
N ASP A 193 -0.64 6.06 -24.70
CA ASP A 193 -1.54 6.37 -25.81
C ASP A 193 -2.81 5.50 -25.75
N LYS A 194 -2.66 4.22 -25.45
CA LYS A 194 -3.79 3.31 -25.23
C LYS A 194 -4.68 3.74 -24.06
N ALA A 195 -4.07 4.28 -22.99
CA ALA A 195 -4.80 4.73 -21.80
C ALA A 195 -5.71 5.94 -22.05
N LYS A 196 -5.45 6.72 -23.11
CA LYS A 196 -6.32 7.85 -23.52
C LYS A 196 -7.71 7.38 -23.94
N GLU A 197 -7.85 6.13 -24.39
CA GLU A 197 -9.11 5.49 -24.76
C GLU A 197 -9.66 4.65 -23.59
N THR A 198 -10.09 5.31 -22.53
CA THR A 198 -10.62 4.65 -21.32
C THR A 198 -12.06 5.09 -21.02
N THR A 199 -12.69 4.48 -20.02
CA THR A 199 -14.06 4.84 -19.59
C THR A 199 -14.03 5.91 -18.50
N LEU A 200 -15.05 6.77 -18.45
CA LEU A 200 -15.19 7.79 -17.40
C LEU A 200 -15.14 7.17 -15.99
N ALA A 201 -15.72 5.99 -15.78
CA ALA A 201 -15.67 5.29 -14.50
C ALA A 201 -14.25 4.95 -14.05
N LYS A 202 -13.36 4.56 -14.98
CA LYS A 202 -11.95 4.31 -14.69
C LYS A 202 -11.20 5.60 -14.38
N VAL A 203 -11.49 6.69 -15.08
CA VAL A 203 -10.91 8.01 -14.80
C VAL A 203 -11.30 8.46 -13.38
N ILE A 204 -12.60 8.41 -13.02
CA ILE A 204 -13.07 8.78 -11.68
C ILE A 204 -12.38 7.92 -10.60
N TYR A 205 -12.27 6.61 -10.83
CA TYR A 205 -11.59 5.70 -9.91
C TYR A 205 -10.09 6.02 -9.78
N SER A 206 -9.43 6.35 -10.90
CA SER A 206 -7.99 6.64 -10.93
C SER A 206 -7.61 7.89 -10.11
N LEU A 207 -8.53 8.83 -9.94
CA LEU A 207 -8.32 10.03 -9.10
C LEU A 207 -8.20 9.70 -7.61
N GLY A 208 -8.56 8.48 -7.19
CA GLY A 208 -8.40 8.02 -5.82
C GLY A 208 -9.25 8.76 -4.79
N ILE A 209 -10.41 9.27 -5.19
CA ILE A 209 -11.34 9.97 -4.30
C ILE A 209 -11.77 9.02 -3.17
N SER A 210 -11.70 9.50 -1.93
CA SER A 210 -12.07 8.70 -0.75
C SER A 210 -13.50 8.15 -0.88
N ASN A 211 -13.68 6.87 -0.53
CA ASN A 211 -14.94 6.12 -0.62
C ASN A 211 -15.51 5.92 -2.04
N ILE A 212 -14.78 6.33 -3.09
CA ILE A 212 -15.17 6.08 -4.48
C ILE A 212 -14.28 4.98 -5.06
N GLY A 213 -14.67 3.73 -4.84
CA GLY A 213 -14.10 2.58 -5.54
C GLY A 213 -14.65 2.45 -6.96
N LEU A 214 -14.10 1.53 -7.76
CA LEU A 214 -14.51 1.32 -9.16
C LEU A 214 -16.01 1.02 -9.31
N SER A 215 -16.62 0.31 -8.36
CA SER A 215 -18.05 0.02 -8.35
C SER A 215 -18.89 1.30 -8.20
N ASN A 216 -18.51 2.18 -7.25
CA ASN A 216 -19.20 3.47 -7.04
C ASN A 216 -19.00 4.40 -8.25
N ALA A 217 -17.78 4.44 -8.83
CA ALA A 217 -17.50 5.20 -10.04
C ALA A 217 -18.41 4.76 -11.21
N ARG A 218 -18.64 3.45 -11.39
CA ARG A 218 -19.58 2.92 -12.39
C ARG A 218 -21.02 3.34 -12.15
N VAL A 219 -21.45 3.42 -10.87
CA VAL A 219 -22.81 3.90 -10.54
C VAL A 219 -22.93 5.37 -10.89
N ILE A 220 -21.96 6.20 -10.52
CA ILE A 220 -21.94 7.65 -10.84
C ILE A 220 -22.06 7.89 -12.36
N CYS A 221 -21.39 7.08 -13.17
CA CYS A 221 -21.39 7.23 -14.64
C CYS A 221 -22.69 6.75 -15.34
N ARG A 222 -23.65 6.19 -14.61
CA ARG A 222 -24.93 5.77 -15.17
C ARG A 222 -26.02 6.86 -15.10
N HIS A 223 -25.75 7.92 -14.37
CA HIS A 223 -26.59 9.10 -14.18
C HIS A 223 -25.96 10.32 -14.84
#